data_682d8ec90256dd1a2ccafa98e814ae64
#
_entry.id   682d8ec90256dd1a2ccafa98e814ae64
#
_cell.length_a   1.000
_cell.length_b   1.000
_cell.length_c   1.000
_cell.angle_alpha   90.00
_cell.angle_beta   90.00
_cell.angle_gamma   90.00
#
_symmetry.space_group_name_H-M   'P 1'
#
loop_
_entity.id
_entity.type
_entity.pdbx_description
1 polymer ?
#
loop_
_entity_poly.entity_id
_entity_poly.type
_entity_poly.pdbx_seq_one_letter_code
_entity_poly.pdbx_strand_id
1 'polypeptide(L)'
;MTISAGINTLGRPVAVFLSPRLMTARSKCSRMVAFRLAGADVVADHQGALWWPAERVLVLADLHFEKGSSFAARTSQMLPPYDTHATLRVVEEVVARRAPDCIICLGDNFHDREGPSRLDADARRRLDALMAGRRFVWIEGNHDAAAAAVLGGESAAELSIGPLVFRHEPSVARDASGEVAGHLHPALVVETRARRVRRKCFVSDGARCVLPSKGSFTGGLDVGDEAFDALFGGRYCAYALGQGRVYPFPTRSFLDRSGNLGLAGTHHSIPD
;
A
#
# COMPACT_ATOMS: atom_id res chain seq x y z
N MET A 1 -23.46 18.70 18.27
CA MET A 1 -24.14 17.53 17.66
C MET A 1 -23.32 16.31 17.97
N THR A 2 -23.88 15.44 18.78
CA THR A 2 -23.25 14.26 19.38
C THR A 2 -23.09 13.18 18.31
N ILE A 3 -21.90 12.60 18.18
CA ILE A 3 -21.65 11.49 17.26
C ILE A 3 -22.11 10.23 17.98
N SER A 4 -23.15 9.60 17.49
CA SER A 4 -23.56 8.26 17.88
C SER A 4 -22.80 7.25 17.01
N ALA A 5 -22.02 6.37 17.64
CA ALA A 5 -21.52 5.19 16.98
C ALA A 5 -22.72 4.25 16.79
N GLY A 6 -23.24 4.17 15.58
CA GLY A 6 -24.27 3.22 15.21
C GLY A 6 -23.64 1.85 15.04
N ILE A 7 -24.09 0.88 15.84
CA ILE A 7 -23.87 -0.54 15.57
C ILE A 7 -25.09 -0.98 14.74
N ASN A 8 -24.87 -1.72 13.64
CA ASN A 8 -25.98 -2.31 12.91
C ASN A 8 -26.60 -3.49 13.71
N THR A 9 -27.76 -3.98 13.28
CA THR A 9 -28.50 -5.08 13.94
C THR A 9 -27.71 -6.40 14.05
N LEU A 10 -26.48 -6.46 13.53
CA LEU A 10 -25.54 -7.59 13.60
C LEU A 10 -24.28 -7.26 14.42
N GLY A 11 -24.27 -6.16 15.20
CA GLY A 11 -23.15 -5.79 16.07
C GLY A 11 -21.89 -5.30 15.35
N ARG A 12 -21.94 -5.01 14.03
CA ARG A 12 -20.77 -4.58 13.26
C ARG A 12 -20.60 -3.06 13.32
N PRO A 13 -19.35 -2.55 13.46
CA PRO A 13 -19.10 -1.12 13.43
C PRO A 13 -19.49 -0.56 12.06
N VAL A 14 -20.44 0.36 12.07
CA VAL A 14 -20.83 1.09 10.87
C VAL A 14 -19.94 2.30 10.72
N ALA A 15 -19.38 2.46 9.52
CA ALA A 15 -18.64 3.59 8.97
C ALA A 15 -18.29 4.73 9.95
N VAL A 16 -17.01 5.05 10.05
CA VAL A 16 -16.50 6.21 10.79
C VAL A 16 -17.07 7.50 10.16
N PHE A 17 -18.11 8.07 10.76
CA PHE A 17 -18.58 9.41 10.44
C PHE A 17 -17.57 10.43 10.96
N LEU A 18 -16.72 10.96 10.09
CA LEU A 18 -15.89 12.10 10.42
C LEU A 18 -16.75 13.37 10.33
N SER A 19 -17.07 13.95 11.49
CA SER A 19 -17.64 15.29 11.56
C SER A 19 -16.68 16.29 10.90
N PRO A 20 -17.17 17.28 10.13
CA PRO A 20 -16.35 18.34 9.53
C PRO A 20 -15.50 19.13 10.53
N ARG A 21 -15.78 19.07 11.83
CA ARG A 21 -15.01 19.72 12.89
C ARG A 21 -13.71 19.03 13.27
N LEU A 22 -13.49 17.75 12.92
CA LEU A 22 -12.20 17.08 13.13
C LEU A 22 -11.15 17.43 12.04
N MET A 23 -11.56 18.12 10.99
CA MET A 23 -10.63 18.62 9.96
C MET A 23 -9.92 19.95 10.35
N THR A 24 -10.14 20.52 11.54
CA THR A 24 -9.51 21.79 11.97
C THR A 24 -8.12 21.64 12.57
N ALA A 25 -7.66 20.44 12.93
CA ALA A 25 -6.23 20.22 13.02
C ALA A 25 -5.73 20.15 11.57
N ARG A 26 -5.04 21.19 11.12
CA ARG A 26 -4.37 21.30 9.81
C ARG A 26 -3.40 20.13 9.59
N SER A 27 -3.90 18.93 9.34
CA SER A 27 -3.11 17.88 8.72
C SER A 27 -2.80 18.39 7.31
N LYS A 28 -1.58 18.87 7.09
CA LYS A 28 -1.13 19.36 5.80
C LYS A 28 -1.31 18.22 4.82
N CYS A 29 -2.37 18.29 4.04
CA CYS A 29 -2.62 17.43 2.90
C CYS A 29 -1.45 17.62 1.95
N SER A 30 -0.60 16.60 1.82
CA SER A 30 0.63 16.63 1.05
C SER A 30 0.61 15.54 0.00
N ARG A 31 1.44 15.66 -1.04
CA ARG A 31 1.71 14.56 -1.97
C ARG A 31 2.29 13.34 -1.24
N MET A 32 2.81 13.54 -0.04
CA MET A 32 3.48 12.52 0.76
C MET A 32 3.20 12.76 2.23
N VAL A 33 3.11 11.68 3.00
CA VAL A 33 3.01 11.74 4.46
C VAL A 33 4.10 10.85 5.05
N ALA A 34 4.99 11.46 5.84
CA ALA A 34 5.98 10.75 6.62
C ALA A 34 5.34 10.21 7.90
N PHE A 35 5.71 9.00 8.29
CA PHE A 35 5.34 8.39 9.57
C PHE A 35 6.44 7.44 10.04
N ARG A 36 6.41 7.11 11.33
CA ARG A 36 7.38 6.21 11.93
C ARG A 36 6.87 4.79 11.94
N LEU A 37 7.71 3.85 11.53
CA LEU A 37 7.42 2.42 11.49
C LEU A 37 8.56 1.64 12.16
N ALA A 38 8.31 1.06 13.32
CA ALA A 38 9.30 0.32 14.11
C ALA A 38 10.66 1.05 14.25
N GLY A 39 10.61 2.38 14.40
CA GLY A 39 11.80 3.21 14.52
C GLY A 39 12.35 3.78 13.21
N ALA A 40 11.96 3.25 12.05
CA ALA A 40 12.32 3.80 10.74
C ALA A 40 11.37 4.95 10.34
N ASP A 41 11.93 6.02 9.77
CA ASP A 41 11.14 7.11 9.19
C ASP A 41 10.83 6.77 7.72
N VAL A 42 9.57 6.49 7.44
CA VAL A 42 9.08 6.09 6.11
C VAL A 42 8.06 7.09 5.57
N VAL A 43 7.85 7.07 4.27
CA VAL A 43 6.99 8.02 3.57
C VAL A 43 5.96 7.28 2.73
N ALA A 44 4.67 7.48 2.99
CA ALA A 44 3.58 7.10 2.10
C ALA A 44 3.53 8.07 0.92
N ASP A 45 3.76 7.57 -0.28
CA ASP A 45 3.65 8.34 -1.52
C ASP A 45 2.21 8.28 -2.06
N HIS A 46 1.72 9.39 -2.62
CA HIS A 46 0.36 9.49 -3.17
C HIS A 46 0.08 8.50 -4.31
N GLN A 47 1.12 7.93 -4.91
CA GLN A 47 1.01 6.89 -5.92
C GLN A 47 1.03 5.48 -5.34
N GLY A 48 0.95 5.30 -4.01
CA GLY A 48 0.81 4.00 -3.36
C GLY A 48 2.13 3.25 -3.17
N ALA A 49 3.27 3.91 -3.24
CA ALA A 49 4.56 3.36 -2.89
C ALA A 49 4.97 3.79 -1.47
N LEU A 50 5.62 2.91 -0.72
CA LEU A 50 6.28 3.26 0.53
C LEU A 50 7.75 3.58 0.24
N TRP A 51 8.22 4.75 0.63
CA TRP A 51 9.60 5.20 0.47
C TRP A 51 10.31 5.25 1.81
N TRP A 52 11.48 4.61 1.90
CA TRP A 52 12.34 4.67 3.06
C TRP A 52 13.63 5.44 2.71
N PRO A 53 13.70 6.74 3.03
CA PRO A 53 14.79 7.61 2.56
C PRO A 53 16.17 7.18 3.05
N ALA A 54 16.32 6.76 4.32
CA ALA A 54 17.61 6.42 4.91
C ALA A 54 18.30 5.25 4.19
N GLU A 55 17.53 4.26 3.75
CA GLU A 55 18.03 3.07 3.04
C GLU A 55 17.85 3.18 1.52
N ARG A 56 17.28 4.27 1.00
CA ARG A 56 16.93 4.48 -0.40
C ARG A 56 16.13 3.31 -0.98
N VAL A 57 15.25 2.74 -0.17
CA VAL A 57 14.38 1.61 -0.51
C VAL A 57 13.00 2.10 -0.93
N LEU A 58 12.54 1.65 -2.08
CA LEU A 58 11.17 1.84 -2.57
C LEU A 58 10.41 0.52 -2.48
N VAL A 59 9.24 0.52 -1.84
CA VAL A 59 8.41 -0.68 -1.64
C VAL A 59 7.10 -0.52 -2.40
N LEU A 60 6.76 -1.53 -3.18
CA LEU A 60 5.53 -1.64 -3.96
C LEU A 60 4.82 -2.94 -3.56
N ALA A 61 3.49 -2.99 -3.64
CA ALA A 61 2.73 -4.19 -3.34
C ALA A 61 1.70 -4.50 -4.44
N ASP A 62 1.48 -5.78 -4.68
CA ASP A 62 0.35 -6.30 -5.44
C ASP A 62 0.23 -5.60 -6.81
N LEU A 63 1.27 -5.72 -7.63
CA LEU A 63 1.35 -5.12 -8.96
C LEU A 63 0.34 -5.73 -9.92
N HIS A 64 0.07 -7.04 -9.77
CA HIS A 64 -0.85 -7.82 -10.59
C HIS A 64 -0.72 -7.54 -12.09
N PHE A 65 0.51 -7.53 -12.61
CA PHE A 65 0.75 -7.43 -14.03
C PHE A 65 0.03 -8.55 -14.79
N GLU A 66 -0.32 -8.29 -16.02
CA GLU A 66 -0.97 -9.27 -16.92
C GLU A 66 -2.34 -9.77 -16.42
N LYS A 67 -3.05 -8.97 -15.62
CA LYS A 67 -4.40 -9.31 -15.19
C LYS A 67 -5.38 -9.32 -16.37
N GLY A 68 -5.27 -8.35 -17.26
CA GLY A 68 -6.10 -8.26 -18.46
C GLY A 68 -5.92 -9.47 -19.37
N SER A 69 -4.68 -9.87 -19.65
CA SER A 69 -4.34 -11.03 -20.47
C SER A 69 -4.75 -12.35 -19.82
N SER A 70 -4.63 -12.47 -18.49
CA SER A 70 -5.09 -13.62 -17.73
C SER A 70 -6.61 -13.81 -17.84
N PHE A 71 -7.38 -12.73 -17.69
CA PHE A 71 -8.84 -12.79 -17.86
C PHE A 71 -9.23 -13.16 -19.29
N ALA A 72 -8.59 -12.59 -20.30
CA ALA A 72 -8.83 -12.92 -21.70
C ALA A 72 -8.53 -14.41 -22.02
N ALA A 73 -7.50 -14.98 -21.37
CA ALA A 73 -7.14 -16.40 -21.56
C ALA A 73 -8.07 -17.39 -20.84
N ARG A 74 -8.68 -16.99 -19.72
CA ARG A 74 -9.42 -17.90 -18.83
C ARG A 74 -10.94 -17.68 -18.83
N THR A 75 -11.39 -16.53 -19.26
CA THR A 75 -12.81 -16.14 -19.23
C THR A 75 -13.21 -15.48 -20.55
N SER A 76 -14.50 -15.43 -20.83
CA SER A 76 -15.03 -14.63 -21.95
C SER A 76 -15.07 -13.11 -21.68
N GLN A 77 -14.64 -12.68 -20.48
CA GLN A 77 -14.61 -11.28 -20.11
C GLN A 77 -13.29 -10.64 -20.56
N MET A 78 -13.39 -9.60 -21.38
CA MET A 78 -12.23 -8.82 -21.80
C MET A 78 -12.07 -7.60 -20.90
N LEU A 79 -10.99 -7.57 -20.10
CA LEU A 79 -10.53 -6.34 -19.48
C LEU A 79 -9.71 -5.54 -20.49
N PRO A 80 -9.67 -4.20 -20.39
CA PRO A 80 -8.80 -3.40 -21.25
C PRO A 80 -7.34 -3.85 -21.12
N PRO A 81 -6.61 -4.10 -22.23
CA PRO A 81 -5.28 -4.73 -22.21
C PRO A 81 -4.15 -3.74 -21.83
N TYR A 82 -4.44 -2.73 -21.03
CA TYR A 82 -3.48 -1.66 -20.70
C TYR A 82 -3.05 -1.67 -19.22
N ASP A 83 -3.46 -2.66 -18.45
CA ASP A 83 -3.23 -2.73 -17.01
C ASP A 83 -1.75 -2.75 -16.66
N THR A 84 -0.96 -3.58 -17.33
CA THR A 84 0.50 -3.66 -17.15
C THR A 84 1.18 -2.34 -17.50
N HIS A 85 0.88 -1.76 -18.66
CA HIS A 85 1.46 -0.48 -19.09
C HIS A 85 1.05 0.69 -18.21
N ALA A 86 -0.21 0.71 -17.74
CA ALA A 86 -0.70 1.75 -16.83
C ALA A 86 0.00 1.65 -15.46
N THR A 87 0.19 0.44 -14.94
CA THR A 87 0.90 0.18 -13.69
C THR A 87 2.38 0.56 -13.81
N LEU A 88 3.07 0.12 -14.88
CA LEU A 88 4.47 0.45 -15.14
C LEU A 88 4.70 1.96 -15.22
N ARG A 89 3.86 2.70 -15.92
CA ARG A 89 3.97 4.17 -16.01
C ARG A 89 4.02 4.82 -14.63
N VAL A 90 3.12 4.42 -13.74
CA VAL A 90 3.08 4.99 -12.38
C VAL A 90 4.29 4.56 -11.55
N VAL A 91 4.79 3.34 -11.72
CA VAL A 91 6.01 2.86 -11.07
C VAL A 91 7.23 3.66 -11.55
N GLU A 92 7.37 3.86 -12.87
CA GLU A 92 8.45 4.65 -13.48
C GLU A 92 8.47 6.10 -12.96
N GLU A 93 7.30 6.74 -12.85
CA GLU A 93 7.17 8.09 -12.31
C GLU A 93 7.67 8.18 -10.86
N VAL A 94 7.35 7.18 -10.02
CA VAL A 94 7.84 7.11 -8.63
C VAL A 94 9.34 6.86 -8.59
N VAL A 95 9.84 5.90 -9.38
CA VAL A 95 11.26 5.56 -9.46
C VAL A 95 12.09 6.73 -9.95
N ALA A 96 11.64 7.44 -11.00
CA ALA A 96 12.33 8.64 -11.50
C ALA A 96 12.42 9.74 -10.45
N ARG A 97 11.37 9.92 -9.65
CA ARG A 97 11.30 10.94 -8.60
C ARG A 97 12.14 10.58 -7.37
N ARG A 98 12.21 9.30 -6.99
CA ARG A 98 12.88 8.84 -5.76
C ARG A 98 14.31 8.38 -5.99
N ALA A 99 14.63 7.95 -7.20
CA ALA A 99 15.92 7.36 -7.56
C ALA A 99 16.38 6.32 -6.52
N PRO A 100 15.59 5.25 -6.26
CA PRO A 100 15.93 4.25 -5.25
C PRO A 100 17.14 3.43 -5.66
N ASP A 101 17.91 2.96 -4.68
CA ASP A 101 18.98 2.00 -4.87
C ASP A 101 18.45 0.55 -4.78
N CYS A 102 17.32 0.37 -4.09
CA CYS A 102 16.63 -0.91 -3.96
C CYS A 102 15.13 -0.75 -4.18
N ILE A 103 14.54 -1.66 -4.96
CA ILE A 103 13.08 -1.78 -5.14
C ILE A 103 12.66 -3.14 -4.62
N ILE A 104 11.64 -3.16 -3.74
CA ILE A 104 11.03 -4.37 -3.20
C ILE A 104 9.59 -4.43 -3.66
N CYS A 105 9.21 -5.51 -4.33
CA CYS A 105 7.84 -5.79 -4.73
C CYS A 105 7.27 -6.90 -3.82
N LEU A 106 6.21 -6.58 -3.05
CA LEU A 106 5.69 -7.42 -1.97
C LEU A 106 4.67 -8.47 -2.48
N GLY A 107 5.10 -9.35 -3.37
CA GLY A 107 4.28 -10.45 -3.88
C GLY A 107 3.09 -10.03 -4.75
N ASP A 108 2.41 -11.01 -5.28
CA ASP A 108 1.31 -10.86 -6.26
C ASP A 108 1.68 -9.86 -7.36
N ASN A 109 2.94 -9.99 -7.85
CA ASN A 109 3.51 -9.12 -8.86
C ASN A 109 2.86 -9.36 -10.22
N PHE A 110 2.48 -10.61 -10.49
CA PHE A 110 1.69 -11.04 -11.64
C PHE A 110 0.36 -11.62 -11.19
N HIS A 111 -0.62 -11.58 -12.08
CA HIS A 111 -1.95 -12.11 -11.75
C HIS A 111 -1.99 -13.63 -11.71
N ASP A 112 -1.07 -14.29 -12.39
CA ASP A 112 -0.87 -15.75 -12.37
C ASP A 112 0.58 -16.10 -12.73
N ARG A 113 0.90 -17.41 -12.59
CA ARG A 113 2.25 -17.94 -12.82
C ARG A 113 2.75 -17.77 -14.26
N GLU A 114 1.86 -17.69 -15.23
CA GLU A 114 2.18 -17.51 -16.65
C GLU A 114 2.34 -16.02 -17.03
N GLY A 115 1.98 -15.11 -16.14
CA GLY A 115 2.05 -13.67 -16.36
C GLY A 115 3.40 -13.19 -16.93
N PRO A 116 4.55 -13.59 -16.35
CA PRO A 116 5.86 -13.18 -16.86
C PRO A 116 6.10 -13.52 -18.34
N SER A 117 5.59 -14.66 -18.83
CA SER A 117 5.74 -15.09 -20.21
C SER A 117 4.80 -14.39 -21.19
N ARG A 118 3.75 -13.74 -20.70
CA ARG A 118 2.79 -12.98 -21.52
C ARG A 118 3.14 -11.50 -21.68
N LEU A 119 4.15 -11.02 -20.95
CA LEU A 119 4.61 -9.64 -21.12
C LEU A 119 4.98 -9.36 -22.57
N ASP A 120 4.44 -8.31 -23.12
CA ASP A 120 4.89 -7.83 -24.44
C ASP A 120 6.31 -7.26 -24.36
N ALA A 121 6.93 -7.10 -25.53
CA ALA A 121 8.32 -6.65 -25.63
C ALA A 121 8.54 -5.25 -25.06
N ASP A 122 7.53 -4.37 -25.06
CA ASP A 122 7.63 -3.02 -24.48
C ASP A 122 7.60 -3.08 -22.96
N ALA A 123 6.62 -3.77 -22.36
CA ALA A 123 6.52 -3.97 -20.92
C ALA A 123 7.80 -4.64 -20.36
N ARG A 124 8.33 -5.64 -21.09
CA ARG A 124 9.59 -6.30 -20.71
C ARG A 124 10.77 -5.32 -20.70
N ARG A 125 10.97 -4.53 -21.75
CA ARG A 125 12.05 -3.52 -21.80
C ARG A 125 11.94 -2.50 -20.66
N ARG A 126 10.73 -2.07 -20.34
CA ARG A 126 10.47 -1.11 -19.26
C ARG A 126 10.80 -1.71 -17.89
N LEU A 127 10.43 -2.97 -17.64
CA LEU A 127 10.83 -3.68 -16.43
C LEU A 127 12.34 -3.85 -16.33
N ASP A 128 13.01 -4.25 -17.42
CA ASP A 128 14.46 -4.38 -17.46
C ASP A 128 15.15 -3.04 -17.14
N ALA A 129 14.61 -1.92 -17.64
CA ALA A 129 15.10 -0.57 -17.33
C ALA A 129 14.85 -0.19 -15.85
N LEU A 130 13.76 -0.61 -15.26
CA LEU A 130 13.48 -0.41 -13.84
C LEU A 130 14.43 -1.21 -12.94
N MET A 131 14.87 -2.38 -13.38
CA MET A 131 15.83 -3.22 -12.66
C MET A 131 17.28 -2.79 -12.85
N ALA A 132 17.60 -2.16 -13.97
CA ALA A 132 18.98 -1.82 -14.33
C ALA A 132 19.64 -0.89 -13.30
N GLY A 133 20.84 -1.29 -12.84
CA GLY A 133 21.67 -0.48 -11.94
C GLY A 133 21.20 -0.37 -10.50
N ARG A 134 20.23 -1.20 -10.08
CA ARG A 134 19.74 -1.24 -8.68
C ARG A 134 19.41 -2.65 -8.23
N ARG A 135 19.39 -2.84 -6.93
CA ARG A 135 18.86 -4.08 -6.34
C ARG A 135 17.36 -4.15 -6.58
N PHE A 136 16.87 -5.28 -7.09
CA PHE A 136 15.45 -5.50 -7.33
C PHE A 136 15.03 -6.83 -6.72
N VAL A 137 14.07 -6.80 -5.79
CA VAL A 137 13.66 -7.96 -5.01
C VAL A 137 12.18 -8.24 -5.24
N TRP A 138 11.89 -9.44 -5.70
CA TRP A 138 10.55 -10.00 -5.79
C TRP A 138 10.27 -10.81 -4.51
N ILE A 139 9.43 -10.29 -3.62
CA ILE A 139 8.86 -11.12 -2.56
C ILE A 139 7.83 -12.05 -3.21
N GLU A 140 7.87 -13.32 -2.82
CA GLU A 140 6.99 -14.34 -3.34
C GLU A 140 5.56 -14.12 -2.82
N GLY A 141 4.60 -14.05 -3.76
CA GLY A 141 3.17 -13.98 -3.48
C GLY A 141 2.49 -15.33 -3.73
N ASN A 142 1.18 -15.38 -3.53
CA ASN A 142 0.39 -16.59 -3.72
C ASN A 142 0.25 -16.99 -5.20
N HIS A 143 0.48 -16.06 -6.11
CA HIS A 143 0.22 -16.21 -7.55
C HIS A 143 1.48 -16.31 -8.41
N ASP A 144 2.66 -15.88 -7.94
CA ASP A 144 3.80 -15.57 -8.81
C ASP A 144 5.21 -15.91 -8.28
N ALA A 145 5.37 -17.00 -7.54
CA ALA A 145 6.66 -17.44 -6.97
C ALA A 145 7.83 -17.58 -7.98
N ALA A 146 7.60 -17.43 -9.30
CA ALA A 146 8.58 -17.64 -10.36
C ALA A 146 9.00 -16.37 -11.12
N ALA A 147 8.57 -15.17 -10.72
CA ALA A 147 8.84 -13.95 -11.47
C ALA A 147 10.34 -13.68 -11.67
N ALA A 148 11.15 -13.83 -10.63
CA ALA A 148 12.59 -13.63 -10.69
C ALA A 148 13.31 -14.59 -11.64
N ALA A 149 12.86 -15.83 -11.77
CA ALA A 149 13.46 -16.82 -12.66
C ALA A 149 13.33 -16.42 -14.15
N VAL A 150 12.27 -15.69 -14.50
CA VAL A 150 11.99 -15.26 -15.88
C VAL A 150 12.52 -13.86 -16.15
N LEU A 151 12.43 -12.97 -15.18
CA LEU A 151 12.71 -11.54 -15.36
C LEU A 151 14.11 -11.12 -14.86
N GLY A 152 14.72 -11.90 -13.98
CA GLY A 152 15.90 -11.51 -13.22
C GLY A 152 15.53 -10.79 -11.92
N GLY A 153 16.54 -10.33 -11.19
CA GLY A 153 16.40 -9.82 -9.82
C GLY A 153 16.55 -10.93 -8.79
N GLU A 154 16.28 -10.60 -7.53
CA GLU A 154 16.34 -11.53 -6.41
C GLU A 154 14.92 -12.01 -6.08
N SER A 155 14.74 -13.28 -5.71
CA SER A 155 13.49 -13.81 -5.13
C SER A 155 13.69 -14.13 -3.67
N ALA A 156 12.69 -13.83 -2.85
CA ALA A 156 12.69 -14.16 -1.44
C ALA A 156 11.26 -14.35 -0.92
N ALA A 157 11.06 -15.31 -0.03
CA ALA A 157 9.79 -15.42 0.68
C ALA A 157 9.61 -14.24 1.66
N GLU A 158 10.72 -13.77 2.22
CA GLU A 158 10.80 -12.68 3.18
C GLU A 158 12.16 -12.01 3.09
N LEU A 159 12.23 -10.70 3.32
CA LEU A 159 13.47 -9.92 3.37
C LEU A 159 13.49 -9.03 4.60
N SER A 160 14.60 -9.04 5.34
CA SER A 160 14.84 -8.11 6.46
C SER A 160 15.89 -7.07 6.09
N ILE A 161 15.59 -5.80 6.35
CA ILE A 161 16.55 -4.69 6.26
C ILE A 161 16.41 -3.86 7.53
N GLY A 162 17.45 -3.78 8.35
CA GLY A 162 17.39 -3.09 9.64
C GLY A 162 16.20 -3.53 10.49
N PRO A 163 15.36 -2.61 10.98
CA PRO A 163 14.20 -2.94 11.80
C PRO A 163 12.98 -3.43 11.00
N LEU A 164 13.03 -3.41 9.66
CA LEU A 164 11.87 -3.72 8.82
C LEU A 164 11.98 -5.11 8.19
N VAL A 165 10.84 -5.80 8.15
CA VAL A 165 10.66 -7.12 7.55
C VAL A 165 9.62 -7.01 6.44
N PHE A 166 9.99 -7.36 5.22
CA PHE A 166 9.19 -7.28 4.02
C PHE A 166 8.66 -8.66 3.63
N ARG A 167 7.35 -8.81 3.52
CA ARG A 167 6.69 -10.06 3.14
C ARG A 167 5.41 -9.80 2.35
N HIS A 168 4.86 -10.80 1.69
CA HIS A 168 3.60 -10.65 0.98
C HIS A 168 2.41 -10.57 1.94
N GLU A 169 2.19 -11.62 2.70
CA GLU A 169 1.05 -11.74 3.61
C GLU A 169 1.42 -11.28 5.02
N PRO A 170 0.62 -10.40 5.65
CA PRO A 170 0.89 -9.95 7.00
C PRO A 170 0.74 -11.10 8.01
N SER A 171 1.66 -11.17 8.97
CA SER A 171 1.64 -12.15 10.05
C SER A 171 0.46 -11.90 10.99
N VAL A 172 -0.21 -12.95 11.40
CA VAL A 172 -1.25 -12.90 12.44
C VAL A 172 -0.68 -12.75 13.85
N ALA A 173 0.66 -12.85 14.01
CA ALA A 173 1.32 -12.66 15.31
C ALA A 173 1.13 -11.22 15.80
N ARG A 174 0.64 -11.05 17.02
CA ARG A 174 0.32 -9.74 17.59
C ARG A 174 1.56 -8.90 17.94
N ASP A 175 2.69 -9.53 18.12
CA ASP A 175 3.98 -8.92 18.46
C ASP A 175 4.87 -8.66 17.23
N ALA A 176 4.38 -8.91 16.01
CA ALA A 176 5.10 -8.60 14.79
C ALA A 176 5.38 -7.10 14.71
N SER A 177 6.64 -6.72 14.86
CA SER A 177 7.11 -5.34 14.75
C SER A 177 8.04 -5.19 13.55
N GLY A 178 7.96 -4.05 12.86
CA GLY A 178 8.73 -3.78 11.65
C GLY A 178 8.15 -4.39 10.38
N GLU A 179 6.97 -4.99 10.44
CA GLU A 179 6.37 -5.66 9.31
C GLU A 179 5.85 -4.69 8.24
N VAL A 180 6.21 -4.95 6.99
CA VAL A 180 5.73 -4.27 5.79
C VAL A 180 5.15 -5.33 4.85
N ALA A 181 3.84 -5.29 4.61
CA ALA A 181 3.14 -6.32 3.85
C ALA A 181 2.18 -5.76 2.80
N GLY A 182 1.76 -6.61 1.85
CA GLY A 182 0.72 -6.36 0.85
C GLY A 182 -0.54 -7.18 1.11
N HIS A 183 -0.98 -7.93 0.10
CA HIS A 183 -2.02 -8.96 0.12
C HIS A 183 -3.45 -8.47 0.38
N LEU A 184 -3.70 -7.71 1.44
CA LEU A 184 -5.06 -7.29 1.83
C LEU A 184 -5.63 -6.15 0.99
N HIS A 185 -4.80 -5.48 0.18
CA HIS A 185 -5.22 -4.36 -0.66
C HIS A 185 -6.09 -3.33 0.08
N PRO A 186 -5.65 -2.73 1.18
CA PRO A 186 -6.49 -1.90 2.02
C PRO A 186 -7.14 -0.75 1.26
N ALA A 187 -8.44 -0.57 1.50
CA ALA A 187 -9.24 0.51 0.94
C ALA A 187 -10.15 1.11 2.01
N LEU A 188 -10.18 2.44 2.07
CA LEU A 188 -11.02 3.21 2.97
C LEU A 188 -12.24 3.74 2.23
N VAL A 189 -13.42 3.56 2.81
CA VAL A 189 -14.66 4.21 2.34
C VAL A 189 -14.86 5.51 3.10
N VAL A 190 -14.77 6.64 2.40
CA VAL A 190 -15.01 7.97 2.94
C VAL A 190 -16.40 8.44 2.53
N GLU A 191 -17.26 8.72 3.50
CA GLU A 191 -18.56 9.31 3.26
C GLU A 191 -18.47 10.83 3.31
N THR A 192 -18.89 11.48 2.23
CA THR A 192 -19.01 12.92 2.14
C THR A 192 -20.48 13.29 2.10
N ARG A 193 -20.81 14.59 2.25
CA ARG A 193 -22.22 15.05 2.11
C ARG A 193 -22.84 14.72 0.76
N ALA A 194 -22.03 14.58 -0.29
CA ALA A 194 -22.50 14.39 -1.66
C ALA A 194 -22.42 12.94 -2.13
N ARG A 195 -21.46 12.17 -1.63
CA ARG A 195 -21.21 10.80 -2.14
C ARG A 195 -20.32 9.98 -1.23
N ARG A 196 -20.40 8.69 -1.41
CA ARG A 196 -19.52 7.67 -0.88
C ARG A 196 -18.34 7.46 -1.84
N VAL A 197 -17.11 7.54 -1.34
CA VAL A 197 -15.88 7.42 -2.16
C VAL A 197 -14.97 6.39 -1.56
N ARG A 198 -14.61 5.36 -2.33
CA ARG A 198 -13.63 4.34 -1.92
C ARG A 198 -12.24 4.76 -2.41
N ARG A 199 -11.24 4.68 -1.55
CA ARG A 199 -9.84 5.04 -1.84
C ARG A 199 -8.90 3.96 -1.34
N LYS A 200 -7.93 3.55 -2.15
CA LYS A 200 -6.79 2.75 -1.72
C LYS A 200 -6.05 3.50 -0.61
N CYS A 201 -5.52 2.80 0.37
CA CYS A 201 -4.81 3.42 1.50
C CYS A 201 -3.70 2.52 2.02
N PHE A 202 -2.71 3.11 2.68
CA PHE A 202 -1.86 2.36 3.60
C PHE A 202 -2.57 2.27 4.94
N VAL A 203 -2.30 1.21 5.70
CA VAL A 203 -2.78 1.07 7.09
C VAL A 203 -1.57 0.79 7.97
N SER A 204 -1.38 1.59 9.01
CA SER A 204 -0.26 1.40 9.95
C SER A 204 -0.64 1.76 11.38
N ASP A 205 -0.12 1.02 12.33
CA ASP A 205 -0.17 1.30 13.77
C ASP A 205 1.17 1.82 14.33
N GLY A 206 2.18 1.97 13.45
CA GLY A 206 3.54 2.33 13.80
C GLY A 206 4.46 1.15 14.12
N ALA A 207 3.90 -0.05 14.34
CA ALA A 207 4.66 -1.29 14.45
C ALA A 207 4.67 -2.06 13.11
N ARG A 208 3.56 -2.05 12.39
CA ARG A 208 3.40 -2.69 11.07
C ARG A 208 2.74 -1.75 10.07
N CYS A 209 2.90 -2.06 8.79
CA CYS A 209 2.27 -1.34 7.69
C CYS A 209 1.80 -2.30 6.60
N VAL A 210 0.52 -2.19 6.21
CA VAL A 210 -0.03 -2.88 5.05
C VAL A 210 -0.20 -1.88 3.92
N LEU A 211 0.38 -2.19 2.75
CA LEU A 211 0.41 -1.31 1.59
C LEU A 211 -0.85 -1.47 0.72
N PRO A 212 -1.27 -0.41 0.03
CA PRO A 212 -2.28 -0.53 -1.01
C PRO A 212 -1.74 -1.28 -2.22
N SER A 213 -2.61 -2.04 -2.87
CA SER A 213 -2.27 -2.66 -4.15
C SER A 213 -1.94 -1.62 -5.22
N LYS A 214 -0.91 -1.89 -6.02
CA LYS A 214 -0.45 -0.99 -7.08
C LYS A 214 -1.15 -1.24 -8.42
N GLY A 215 -1.55 -2.46 -8.69
CA GLY A 215 -2.17 -2.87 -9.94
C GLY A 215 -3.39 -2.04 -10.33
N SER A 216 -3.57 -1.79 -11.64
CA SER A 216 -4.60 -0.91 -12.18
C SER A 216 -6.02 -1.42 -11.96
N PHE A 217 -6.25 -2.73 -12.05
CA PHE A 217 -7.57 -3.38 -11.90
C PHE A 217 -7.71 -4.15 -10.59
N THR A 218 -6.95 -3.79 -9.57
CA THR A 218 -7.06 -4.42 -8.26
C THR A 218 -8.19 -3.82 -7.45
N GLY A 219 -9.02 -4.68 -6.88
CA GLY A 219 -9.97 -4.33 -5.83
C GLY A 219 -9.25 -4.00 -4.53
N GLY A 220 -9.95 -4.08 -3.42
CA GLY A 220 -9.36 -3.92 -2.09
C GLY A 220 -10.34 -4.34 -1.02
N LEU A 221 -9.81 -4.69 0.17
CA LEU A 221 -10.59 -4.99 1.35
C LEU A 221 -10.87 -3.70 2.11
N ASP A 222 -12.07 -3.55 2.65
CA ASP A 222 -12.39 -2.38 3.46
C ASP A 222 -11.59 -2.42 4.77
N VAL A 223 -11.03 -1.29 5.19
CA VAL A 223 -10.26 -1.22 6.45
C VAL A 223 -11.11 -1.50 7.70
N GLY A 224 -12.43 -1.49 7.57
CA GLY A 224 -13.35 -1.93 8.62
C GLY A 224 -13.62 -3.45 8.63
N ASP A 225 -12.94 -4.23 7.78
CA ASP A 225 -13.05 -5.68 7.77
C ASP A 225 -12.33 -6.31 8.98
N GLU A 226 -12.84 -7.47 9.43
CA GLU A 226 -12.29 -8.20 10.58
C GLU A 226 -10.80 -8.57 10.44
N ALA A 227 -10.31 -8.72 9.20
CA ALA A 227 -8.90 -8.99 8.94
C ALA A 227 -8.00 -7.86 9.45
N PHE A 228 -8.42 -6.59 9.33
CA PHE A 228 -7.67 -5.45 9.88
C PHE A 228 -7.81 -5.35 11.40
N ASP A 229 -8.96 -5.70 11.96
CA ASP A 229 -9.14 -5.75 13.41
C ASP A 229 -8.25 -6.83 14.05
N ALA A 230 -8.11 -7.99 13.41
CA ALA A 230 -7.20 -9.05 13.85
C ALA A 230 -5.73 -8.60 13.87
N LEU A 231 -5.31 -7.82 12.86
CA LEU A 231 -3.92 -7.35 12.72
C LEU A 231 -3.61 -6.16 13.64
N PHE A 232 -4.53 -5.20 13.78
CA PHE A 232 -4.26 -3.89 14.39
C PHE A 232 -5.02 -3.65 15.69
N GLY A 233 -5.94 -4.54 16.10
CA GLY A 233 -6.74 -4.38 17.31
C GLY A 233 -7.58 -3.09 17.31
N GLY A 234 -8.01 -2.63 16.13
CA GLY A 234 -8.78 -1.38 15.97
C GLY A 234 -7.98 -0.09 16.20
N ARG A 235 -6.65 -0.17 16.34
CA ARG A 235 -5.77 0.99 16.59
C ARG A 235 -4.79 1.19 15.44
N TYR A 236 -5.14 2.01 14.46
CA TYR A 236 -4.31 2.31 13.29
C TYR A 236 -4.62 3.70 12.71
N CYS A 237 -3.76 4.14 11.79
CA CYS A 237 -4.03 5.23 10.87
C CYS A 237 -4.14 4.67 9.44
N ALA A 238 -5.24 4.99 8.74
CA ALA A 238 -5.36 4.75 7.32
C ALA A 238 -4.91 5.99 6.54
N TYR A 239 -3.94 5.83 5.64
CA TYR A 239 -3.42 6.91 4.80
C TYR A 239 -4.04 6.78 3.40
N ALA A 240 -5.19 7.44 3.21
CA ALA A 240 -5.97 7.31 1.98
C ALA A 240 -5.35 8.09 0.81
N LEU A 241 -5.37 7.47 -0.37
CA LEU A 241 -4.81 8.04 -1.60
C LEU A 241 -5.92 8.73 -2.41
N GLY A 242 -5.72 9.97 -2.80
CA GLY A 242 -6.69 10.67 -3.63
C GLY A 242 -6.20 12.02 -4.13
N GLN A 243 -6.56 12.38 -5.35
CA GLN A 243 -6.26 13.68 -5.96
C GLN A 243 -4.77 14.09 -5.89
N GLY A 244 -3.86 13.12 -6.08
CA GLY A 244 -2.42 13.36 -6.01
C GLY A 244 -1.88 13.66 -4.62
N ARG A 245 -2.60 13.26 -3.57
CA ARG A 245 -2.26 13.53 -2.16
C ARG A 245 -2.54 12.32 -1.28
N VAL A 246 -1.96 12.34 -0.08
CA VAL A 246 -2.19 11.37 0.98
C VAL A 246 -2.94 12.04 2.12
N TYR A 247 -3.98 11.38 2.59
CA TYR A 247 -4.88 11.88 3.64
C TYR A 247 -4.86 10.92 4.83
N PRO A 248 -4.34 11.32 6.00
CA PRO A 248 -4.36 10.47 7.18
C PRO A 248 -5.75 10.45 7.83
N PHE A 249 -6.23 9.26 8.13
CA PHE A 249 -7.48 8.98 8.85
C PHE A 249 -7.17 8.07 10.05
N PRO A 250 -6.82 8.63 11.20
CA PRO A 250 -6.57 7.86 12.40
C PRO A 250 -7.87 7.31 12.99
N THR A 251 -7.84 6.08 13.54
CA THR A 251 -8.88 5.61 14.43
C THR A 251 -8.84 6.41 15.74
N ARG A 252 -9.98 6.48 16.46
CA ARG A 252 -10.03 7.22 17.73
C ARG A 252 -9.02 6.72 18.76
N SER A 253 -8.79 5.41 18.80
CA SER A 253 -7.83 4.76 19.68
C SER A 253 -6.37 5.02 19.30
N PHE A 254 -6.11 5.50 18.09
CA PHE A 254 -4.78 5.84 17.60
C PHE A 254 -4.35 7.27 17.96
N LEU A 255 -5.31 8.16 18.24
CA LEU A 255 -5.03 9.52 18.67
C LEU A 255 -4.57 9.53 20.13
N ASP A 256 -3.62 10.41 20.47
CA ASP A 256 -3.26 10.70 21.85
C ASP A 256 -4.43 11.40 22.60
N ARG A 257 -4.28 11.59 23.92
CA ARG A 257 -5.29 12.27 24.73
C ARG A 257 -5.55 13.72 24.33
N SER A 258 -4.62 14.33 23.56
CA SER A 258 -4.70 15.69 23.00
C SER A 258 -5.36 15.74 21.63
N GLY A 259 -5.71 14.57 21.04
CA GLY A 259 -6.26 14.44 19.69
C GLY A 259 -5.22 14.58 18.58
N ASN A 260 -3.94 14.49 18.91
CA ASN A 260 -2.85 14.44 17.95
C ASN A 260 -2.56 13.01 17.50
N LEU A 261 -2.03 12.85 16.28
CA LEU A 261 -1.49 11.57 15.84
C LEU A 261 -0.41 11.14 16.85
N GLY A 262 -0.55 9.97 17.44
CA GLY A 262 0.37 9.41 18.44
C GLY A 262 1.76 9.07 17.91
N LEU A 263 2.25 9.86 16.96
CA LEU A 263 3.57 9.81 16.38
C LEU A 263 4.51 10.63 17.27
N ALA A 264 5.21 9.94 18.18
CA ALA A 264 6.36 10.51 18.86
C ALA A 264 7.47 10.76 17.82
N GLY A 265 7.66 12.00 17.39
CA GLY A 265 8.80 12.33 16.53
C GLY A 265 8.58 13.61 15.71
N THR A 266 9.22 14.63 16.16
CA THR A 266 9.63 15.90 15.53
C THR A 266 9.38 16.03 14.01
N HIS A 267 8.63 17.05 13.66
CA HIS A 267 8.55 17.61 12.31
C HIS A 267 9.96 18.02 11.82
N HIS A 268 10.59 17.15 11.04
CA HIS A 268 11.66 17.59 10.15
C HIS A 268 11.03 17.86 8.78
N SER A 269 11.10 19.10 8.35
CA SER A 269 10.78 19.50 6.98
C SER A 269 11.78 18.80 6.07
N ILE A 270 11.29 17.92 5.21
CA ILE A 270 12.09 17.34 4.14
C ILE A 270 12.17 18.40 3.05
N PRO A 271 13.37 18.83 2.58
CA PRO A 271 13.49 19.74 1.45
C PRO A 271 12.93 19.10 0.17
N ASP A 272 12.45 19.95 -0.73
CA ASP A 272 11.82 19.62 -2.02
C ASP A 272 12.71 18.77 -2.96
#